data_fe868786810bf219b3f26926fdeea519
#
_entry.id   fe868786810bf219b3f26926fdeea519
#
_cell.length_a   1.000
_cell.length_b   1.000
_cell.length_c   1.000
_cell.angle_alpha   90.00
_cell.angle_beta   90.00
_cell.angle_gamma   90.00
#
_symmetry.space_group_name_H-M   'P 1'
#
loop_
_entity.id
_entity.type
_entity.pdbx_description
1 polymer ?
#
loop_
_entity_poly.entity_id
_entity_poly.type
_entity_poly.pdbx_seq_one_letter_code
_entity_poly.pdbx_strand_id
1 'polypeptide(L)'
;MNYGELFNCLHPGFFQKENIRTLPRDWVFTELVMNLRGDLPNVTLPHYLDGITFGEYHGELAALQDAVRQVDEDWVQYFKEGQRFYCAFNGEMIVAFCSLNDMGRFHDLHIGGPGSVGTIPEFRRKGIGLKMVRLATETLLQDGFDLSWIHYTHLAHWYMKLGYRPVLRWNSGGILRNTKETSDSSSE
;
A
#
# COMPACT_ATOMS: atom_id res chain seq x y z
N MET A 1 -4.37 -1.96 19.72
CA MET A 1 -3.85 -0.75 19.02
C MET A 1 -5.03 0.04 18.51
N ASN A 2 -5.08 1.35 18.79
CA ASN A 2 -6.11 2.24 18.23
C ASN A 2 -5.66 2.70 16.83
N TYR A 3 -6.25 2.12 15.79
CA TYR A 3 -5.88 2.44 14.41
C TYR A 3 -6.36 3.83 13.95
N GLY A 4 -7.38 4.40 14.59
CA GLY A 4 -7.81 5.77 14.33
C GLY A 4 -6.79 6.79 14.82
N GLU A 5 -6.21 6.57 15.99
CA GLU A 5 -5.12 7.41 16.51
C GLU A 5 -3.86 7.28 15.65
N LEU A 6 -3.51 6.05 15.28
CA LEU A 6 -2.39 5.79 14.39
C LEU A 6 -2.57 6.50 13.04
N PHE A 7 -3.76 6.37 12.42
CA PHE A 7 -4.07 7.06 11.17
C PHE A 7 -3.88 8.58 11.28
N ASN A 8 -4.42 9.19 12.33
CA ASN A 8 -4.30 10.62 12.55
C ASN A 8 -2.86 11.08 12.83
N CYS A 9 -2.05 10.22 13.45
CA CYS A 9 -0.62 10.46 13.67
C CYS A 9 0.16 10.41 12.35
N LEU A 10 -0.09 9.39 11.51
CA LEU A 10 0.58 9.23 10.21
C LEU A 10 0.13 10.28 9.19
N HIS A 11 -1.11 10.73 9.27
CA HIS A 11 -1.75 11.62 8.30
C HIS A 11 -2.44 12.80 8.97
N PRO A 12 -1.68 13.69 9.65
CA PRO A 12 -2.26 14.84 10.35
C PRO A 12 -3.03 15.74 9.38
N GLY A 13 -4.23 16.15 9.76
CA GLY A 13 -5.05 17.01 8.92
C GLY A 13 -5.59 16.37 7.64
N PHE A 14 -5.60 15.04 7.53
CA PHE A 14 -5.96 14.35 6.30
C PHE A 14 -7.34 14.75 5.78
N PHE A 15 -8.37 14.73 6.61
CA PHE A 15 -9.74 15.07 6.22
C PHE A 15 -9.99 16.57 6.01
N GLN A 16 -9.02 17.44 6.31
CA GLN A 16 -9.08 18.87 6.02
C GLN A 16 -8.55 19.22 4.62
N LYS A 17 -7.81 18.30 3.98
CA LYS A 17 -7.25 18.51 2.63
C LYS A 17 -8.38 18.65 1.61
N GLU A 18 -8.27 19.61 0.70
CA GLU A 18 -9.29 19.91 -0.29
C GLU A 18 -9.59 18.70 -1.19
N ASN A 19 -8.54 18.05 -1.68
CA ASN A 19 -8.65 16.84 -2.52
C ASN A 19 -9.33 15.66 -1.83
N ILE A 20 -9.38 15.63 -0.49
CA ILE A 20 -10.13 14.61 0.28
C ILE A 20 -11.56 15.04 0.48
N ARG A 21 -11.79 16.30 0.83
CA ARG A 21 -13.14 16.83 1.10
C ARG A 21 -14.02 16.86 -0.15
N THR A 22 -13.43 16.96 -1.33
CA THR A 22 -14.13 17.00 -2.61
C THR A 22 -14.43 15.62 -3.21
N LEU A 23 -13.92 14.54 -2.60
CA LEU A 23 -14.24 13.17 -3.03
C LEU A 23 -15.74 12.88 -2.88
N PRO A 24 -16.34 12.08 -3.78
CA PRO A 24 -17.71 11.60 -3.62
C PRO A 24 -17.89 10.87 -2.29
N ARG A 25 -18.99 11.15 -1.57
CA ARG A 25 -19.23 10.57 -0.22
C ARG A 25 -19.47 9.06 -0.23
N ASP A 26 -19.91 8.51 -1.33
CA ASP A 26 -20.13 7.09 -1.54
C ASP A 26 -18.81 6.33 -1.83
N TRP A 27 -17.74 7.04 -2.11
CA TRP A 27 -16.43 6.43 -2.24
C TRP A 27 -15.88 6.08 -0.85
N VAL A 28 -15.68 4.78 -0.66
CA VAL A 28 -15.14 4.25 0.61
C VAL A 28 -13.77 3.67 0.36
N PHE A 29 -12.82 4.15 1.15
CA PHE A 29 -11.43 3.69 1.15
C PHE A 29 -11.16 2.85 2.38
N THR A 30 -10.17 1.99 2.27
CA THR A 30 -9.76 1.08 3.33
C THR A 30 -8.27 1.24 3.61
N GLU A 31 -7.94 1.27 4.89
CA GLU A 31 -6.58 1.13 5.38
C GLU A 31 -6.35 -0.32 5.78
N LEU A 32 -5.22 -0.88 5.40
CA LEU A 32 -4.85 -2.24 5.77
C LEU A 32 -3.47 -2.26 6.41
N VAL A 33 -3.25 -3.27 7.25
CA VAL A 33 -1.96 -3.47 7.92
C VAL A 33 -1.49 -4.91 7.81
N MET A 34 -0.18 -5.07 7.88
CA MET A 34 0.50 -6.34 8.10
C MET A 34 1.51 -6.18 9.23
N ASN A 35 1.43 -7.02 10.25
CA ASN A 35 2.44 -7.07 11.31
C ASN A 35 3.72 -7.69 10.75
N LEU A 36 4.84 -7.00 10.92
CA LEU A 36 6.16 -7.44 10.49
C LEU A 36 7.03 -7.98 11.65
N ARG A 37 6.53 -7.93 12.90
CA ARG A 37 7.20 -8.48 14.09
C ARG A 37 7.00 -9.99 14.20
N GLY A 38 7.37 -10.75 13.19
CA GLY A 38 7.21 -12.20 13.17
C GLY A 38 7.20 -12.74 11.76
N ASP A 39 6.79 -13.99 11.61
CA ASP A 39 6.70 -14.62 10.30
C ASP A 39 5.58 -13.99 9.48
N LEU A 40 5.90 -13.63 8.25
CA LEU A 40 4.88 -13.16 7.32
C LEU A 40 3.92 -14.31 6.96
N PRO A 41 2.64 -13.98 6.74
CA PRO A 41 1.65 -14.97 6.34
C PRO A 41 2.11 -15.79 5.14
N ASN A 42 1.96 -17.12 5.21
CA ASN A 42 2.19 -17.97 4.06
C ASN A 42 1.08 -17.73 3.02
N VAL A 43 1.46 -17.27 1.84
CA VAL A 43 0.52 -16.93 0.77
C VAL A 43 0.92 -17.61 -0.53
N THR A 44 -0.06 -18.08 -1.27
CA THR A 44 0.16 -18.66 -2.60
C THR A 44 0.35 -17.53 -3.61
N LEU A 45 1.57 -17.39 -4.08
CA LEU A 45 1.91 -16.46 -5.16
C LEU A 45 2.13 -17.23 -6.47
N PRO A 46 2.00 -16.54 -7.63
CA PRO A 46 2.41 -17.13 -8.90
C PRO A 46 3.86 -17.60 -8.83
N HIS A 47 4.09 -18.90 -8.98
CA HIS A 47 5.43 -19.48 -8.86
C HIS A 47 6.34 -19.10 -10.02
N TYR A 48 5.77 -18.94 -11.20
CA TYR A 48 6.51 -18.71 -12.42
C TYR A 48 6.00 -17.46 -13.14
N LEU A 49 6.87 -16.50 -13.25
CA LEU A 49 6.68 -15.27 -14.02
C LEU A 49 7.88 -15.17 -14.96
N ASP A 50 7.77 -15.86 -16.10
CA ASP A 50 8.86 -16.02 -17.07
C ASP A 50 9.44 -14.65 -17.48
N GLY A 51 10.76 -14.54 -17.37
CA GLY A 51 11.50 -13.32 -17.72
C GLY A 51 11.28 -12.13 -16.79
N ILE A 52 10.50 -12.27 -15.69
CA ILE A 52 10.27 -11.17 -14.74
C ILE A 52 11.22 -11.27 -13.55
N THR A 53 11.98 -10.21 -13.33
CA THR A 53 12.82 -10.01 -12.14
C THR A 53 12.23 -8.95 -11.23
N PHE A 54 12.66 -8.92 -9.97
CA PHE A 54 12.14 -8.01 -8.95
C PHE A 54 13.28 -7.46 -8.10
N GLY A 55 13.19 -6.19 -7.72
CA GLY A 55 14.20 -5.58 -6.85
C GLY A 55 13.94 -4.11 -6.57
N GLU A 56 14.72 -3.55 -5.65
CA GLU A 56 14.75 -2.10 -5.46
C GLU A 56 15.29 -1.43 -6.72
N TYR A 57 14.71 -0.29 -7.03
CA TYR A 57 15.09 0.48 -8.21
C TYR A 57 16.19 1.50 -7.87
N HIS A 58 17.29 1.44 -8.59
CA HIS A 58 18.44 2.33 -8.44
C HIS A 58 18.80 3.05 -9.75
N GLY A 59 17.91 2.99 -10.74
CA GLY A 59 18.11 3.65 -12.04
C GLY A 59 17.66 5.10 -12.06
N GLU A 60 17.62 5.66 -13.26
CA GLU A 60 17.22 7.05 -13.49
C GLU A 60 15.74 7.26 -13.17
N LEU A 61 15.44 8.31 -12.39
CA LEU A 61 14.06 8.64 -11.99
C LEU A 61 13.15 8.86 -13.22
N ALA A 62 13.67 9.46 -14.28
CA ALA A 62 12.91 9.70 -15.52
C ALA A 62 12.38 8.40 -16.14
N ALA A 63 13.18 7.32 -16.17
CA ALA A 63 12.75 6.04 -16.70
C ALA A 63 11.63 5.41 -15.84
N LEU A 64 11.68 5.57 -14.50
CA LEU A 64 10.59 5.15 -13.63
C LEU A 64 9.34 6.00 -13.86
N GLN A 65 9.47 7.31 -13.97
CA GLN A 65 8.35 8.21 -14.25
C GLN A 65 7.70 7.91 -15.61
N ASP A 66 8.46 7.49 -16.61
CA ASP A 66 7.91 7.05 -17.91
C ASP A 66 7.08 5.77 -17.78
N ALA A 67 7.48 4.84 -16.91
CA ALA A 67 6.67 3.67 -16.59
C ALA A 67 5.40 4.06 -15.81
N VAL A 68 5.50 5.02 -14.89
CA VAL A 68 4.36 5.53 -14.11
C VAL A 68 3.32 6.18 -15.04
N ARG A 69 3.74 6.99 -16.02
CA ARG A 69 2.85 7.63 -17.01
C ARG A 69 1.99 6.63 -17.77
N GLN A 70 2.49 5.44 -18.04
CA GLN A 70 1.72 4.39 -18.72
C GLN A 70 0.59 3.82 -17.86
N VAL A 71 0.62 4.07 -16.56
CA VAL A 71 -0.43 3.65 -15.62
C VAL A 71 -1.36 4.80 -15.31
N ASP A 72 -0.79 5.95 -14.93
CA ASP A 72 -1.53 7.17 -14.55
C ASP A 72 -0.58 8.38 -14.59
N GLU A 73 -0.85 9.35 -15.44
CA GLU A 73 -0.06 10.58 -15.58
C GLU A 73 -0.03 11.39 -14.26
N ASP A 74 -1.15 11.45 -13.56
CA ASP A 74 -1.28 12.22 -12.32
C ASP A 74 -0.41 11.65 -11.19
N TRP A 75 0.01 10.39 -11.30
CA TRP A 75 0.85 9.76 -10.28
C TRP A 75 2.32 10.17 -10.38
N VAL A 76 2.80 10.67 -11.53
CA VAL A 76 4.20 11.04 -11.74
C VAL A 76 4.71 11.99 -10.66
N GLN A 77 3.87 12.91 -10.19
CA GLN A 77 4.21 13.87 -9.14
C GLN A 77 4.57 13.23 -7.78
N TYR A 78 4.19 11.99 -7.55
CA TYR A 78 4.47 11.24 -6.31
C TYR A 78 5.78 10.46 -6.37
N PHE A 79 6.44 10.41 -7.54
CA PHE A 79 7.72 9.74 -7.75
C PHE A 79 8.82 10.78 -7.88
N LYS A 80 9.62 10.95 -6.79
CA LYS A 80 10.61 12.03 -6.65
C LYS A 80 11.96 11.47 -6.25
N GLU A 81 13.02 12.22 -6.51
CA GLU A 81 14.35 11.90 -6.01
C GLU A 81 14.39 11.74 -4.48
N GLY A 82 15.28 10.88 -4.02
CA GLY A 82 15.46 10.59 -2.60
C GLY A 82 14.44 9.62 -2.03
N GLN A 83 13.42 9.20 -2.79
CA GLN A 83 12.50 8.14 -2.39
C GLN A 83 13.05 6.78 -2.81
N ARG A 84 12.63 5.74 -2.09
CA ARG A 84 12.90 4.35 -2.43
C ARG A 84 11.75 3.77 -3.25
N PHE A 85 12.09 2.96 -4.23
CA PHE A 85 11.12 2.30 -5.09
C PHE A 85 11.45 0.82 -5.22
N TYR A 86 10.42 0.01 -5.39
CA TYR A 86 10.54 -1.40 -5.67
C TYR A 86 9.83 -1.70 -6.99
N CYS A 87 10.50 -2.42 -7.89
CA CYS A 87 10.01 -2.63 -9.25
C CYS A 87 10.03 -4.11 -9.65
N ALA A 88 9.23 -4.41 -10.66
CA ALA A 88 9.32 -5.62 -11.46
C ALA A 88 9.79 -5.26 -12.87
N PHE A 89 10.64 -6.09 -13.44
CA PHE A 89 11.28 -5.84 -14.72
C PHE A 89 11.06 -7.01 -15.67
N ASN A 90 10.83 -6.69 -16.94
CA ASN A 90 10.95 -7.63 -18.06
C ASN A 90 12.19 -7.23 -18.88
N GLY A 91 13.31 -7.94 -18.66
CA GLY A 91 14.61 -7.45 -19.10
C GLY A 91 14.93 -6.11 -18.40
N GLU A 92 15.16 -5.05 -19.18
CA GLU A 92 15.44 -3.70 -18.66
C GLU A 92 14.16 -2.87 -18.47
N MET A 93 13.01 -3.33 -18.97
CA MET A 93 11.76 -2.58 -18.93
C MET A 93 11.08 -2.71 -17.57
N ILE A 94 10.75 -1.59 -16.94
CA ILE A 94 9.93 -1.55 -15.73
C ILE A 94 8.48 -1.90 -16.11
N VAL A 95 7.94 -2.97 -15.53
CA VAL A 95 6.57 -3.47 -15.84
C VAL A 95 5.61 -3.34 -14.68
N ALA A 96 6.13 -3.20 -13.46
CA ALA A 96 5.36 -2.80 -12.29
C ALA A 96 6.26 -2.05 -11.31
N PHE A 97 5.68 -1.22 -10.48
CA PHE A 97 6.38 -0.35 -9.55
C PHE A 97 5.55 -0.07 -8.29
N CYS A 98 6.23 0.26 -7.20
CA CYS A 98 5.67 0.90 -6.03
C CYS A 98 6.74 1.75 -5.32
N SER A 99 6.31 2.73 -4.54
CA SER A 99 7.17 3.40 -3.57
C SER A 99 7.33 2.54 -2.31
N LEU A 100 8.50 2.58 -1.66
CA LEU A 100 8.74 2.08 -0.31
C LEU A 100 8.75 3.28 0.64
N ASN A 101 7.66 3.48 1.36
CA ASN A 101 7.51 4.65 2.21
C ASN A 101 7.92 4.32 3.65
N ASP A 102 8.75 5.18 4.23
CA ASP A 102 8.90 5.27 5.68
C ASP A 102 7.87 6.29 6.18
N MET A 103 6.92 5.83 6.98
CA MET A 103 5.83 6.66 7.53
C MET A 103 6.17 7.16 8.94
N GLY A 104 7.36 6.81 9.46
CA GLY A 104 7.82 7.20 10.78
C GLY A 104 7.43 6.23 11.89
N ARG A 105 7.37 6.75 13.10
CA ARG A 105 7.13 5.95 14.30
C ARG A 105 5.84 6.33 15.02
N PHE A 106 5.19 5.31 15.56
CA PHE A 106 4.06 5.46 16.48
C PHE A 106 4.33 4.59 17.71
N HIS A 107 4.57 5.22 18.86
CA HIS A 107 5.13 4.56 20.04
C HIS A 107 6.45 3.83 19.70
N ASP A 108 6.51 2.55 19.97
CA ASP A 108 7.66 1.68 19.70
C ASP A 108 7.65 1.05 18.28
N LEU A 109 6.63 1.33 17.47
CA LEU A 109 6.47 0.77 16.13
C LEU A 109 7.11 1.68 15.07
N HIS A 110 7.97 1.13 14.23
CA HIS A 110 8.43 1.72 12.98
C HIS A 110 7.48 1.29 11.85
N ILE A 111 6.88 2.24 11.17
CA ILE A 111 5.80 2.01 10.22
C ILE A 111 6.25 2.43 8.82
N GLY A 112 6.07 1.54 7.87
CA GLY A 112 6.29 1.82 6.46
C GLY A 112 5.26 1.12 5.61
N GLY A 113 5.36 1.26 4.30
CA GLY A 113 4.46 0.52 3.42
C GLY A 113 4.68 0.81 1.94
N PRO A 114 4.32 -0.16 1.08
CA PRO A 114 4.27 0.10 -0.35
C PRO A 114 3.13 1.06 -0.68
N GLY A 115 3.42 2.05 -1.50
CA GLY A 115 2.48 3.05 -1.99
C GLY A 115 2.53 3.22 -3.50
N SER A 116 1.52 3.88 -4.08
CA SER A 116 1.44 4.14 -5.53
C SER A 116 1.76 2.90 -6.37
N VAL A 117 1.08 1.78 -6.05
CA VAL A 117 1.33 0.47 -6.68
C VAL A 117 0.72 0.43 -8.06
N GLY A 118 1.57 0.34 -9.09
CA GLY A 118 1.17 0.29 -10.50
C GLY A 118 1.68 -0.95 -11.23
N THR A 119 0.94 -1.37 -12.25
CA THR A 119 1.39 -2.37 -13.24
C THR A 119 0.99 -1.88 -14.61
N ILE A 120 1.96 -1.84 -15.52
CA ILE A 120 1.75 -1.44 -16.94
C ILE A 120 0.61 -2.29 -17.53
N PRO A 121 -0.33 -1.72 -18.30
CA PRO A 121 -1.55 -2.37 -18.76
C PRO A 121 -1.32 -3.76 -19.38
N GLU A 122 -0.33 -3.92 -20.24
CA GLU A 122 0.00 -5.15 -20.95
C GLU A 122 0.49 -6.28 -20.05
N PHE A 123 0.94 -5.92 -18.83
CA PHE A 123 1.46 -6.85 -17.82
C PHE A 123 0.47 -7.13 -16.69
N ARG A 124 -0.72 -6.54 -16.72
CA ARG A 124 -1.77 -6.77 -15.71
C ARG A 124 -2.32 -8.21 -15.73
N ARG A 125 -2.96 -8.59 -14.64
CA ARG A 125 -3.62 -9.91 -14.44
C ARG A 125 -2.71 -11.14 -14.53
N LYS A 126 -1.39 -10.94 -14.53
CA LYS A 126 -0.38 -12.00 -14.51
C LYS A 126 0.18 -12.27 -13.09
N GLY A 127 -0.29 -11.56 -12.07
CA GLY A 127 0.18 -11.69 -10.69
C GLY A 127 1.48 -10.94 -10.37
N ILE A 128 2.05 -10.21 -11.34
CA ILE A 128 3.33 -9.48 -11.19
C ILE A 128 3.24 -8.46 -10.03
N GLY A 129 2.23 -7.59 -10.05
CA GLY A 129 2.05 -6.58 -9.00
C GLY A 129 1.87 -7.21 -7.61
N LEU A 130 1.14 -8.34 -7.53
CA LEU A 130 0.94 -9.04 -6.25
C LEU A 130 2.26 -9.57 -5.68
N LYS A 131 3.06 -10.22 -6.53
CA LYS A 131 4.39 -10.72 -6.14
C LYS A 131 5.33 -9.57 -5.78
N MET A 132 5.32 -8.50 -6.57
CA MET A 132 6.13 -7.30 -6.29
C MET A 132 5.81 -6.70 -4.92
N VAL A 133 4.54 -6.48 -4.60
CA VAL A 133 4.14 -5.92 -3.29
C VAL A 133 4.54 -6.86 -2.14
N ARG A 134 4.43 -8.18 -2.33
CA ARG A 134 4.91 -9.14 -1.32
C ARG A 134 6.41 -8.98 -1.07
N LEU A 135 7.23 -8.95 -2.11
CA LEU A 135 8.67 -8.78 -2.00
C LEU A 135 9.05 -7.40 -1.43
N ALA A 136 8.36 -6.34 -1.84
CA ALA A 136 8.50 -5.00 -1.27
C ALA A 136 8.20 -4.99 0.24
N THR A 137 7.19 -5.74 0.68
CA THR A 137 6.87 -5.89 2.12
C THR A 137 7.94 -6.70 2.86
N GLU A 138 8.51 -7.72 2.23
CA GLU A 138 9.65 -8.49 2.77
C GLU A 138 10.90 -7.61 2.91
N THR A 139 11.14 -6.70 1.98
CA THR A 139 12.21 -5.70 2.08
C THR A 139 12.01 -4.79 3.30
N LEU A 140 10.79 -4.29 3.53
CA LEU A 140 10.50 -3.49 4.73
C LEU A 140 10.73 -4.29 6.03
N LEU A 141 10.36 -5.58 6.06
CA LEU A 141 10.67 -6.45 7.20
C LEU A 141 12.19 -6.57 7.43
N GLN A 142 12.97 -6.78 6.36
CA GLN A 142 14.45 -6.88 6.43
C GLN A 142 15.08 -5.57 6.90
N ASP A 143 14.49 -4.43 6.58
CA ASP A 143 14.91 -3.09 7.01
C ASP A 143 14.49 -2.77 8.46
N GLY A 144 13.83 -3.69 9.15
CA GLY A 144 13.46 -3.54 10.56
C GLY A 144 12.20 -2.71 10.80
N PHE A 145 11.30 -2.60 9.83
CA PHE A 145 9.97 -2.05 10.08
C PHE A 145 9.11 -3.06 10.86
N ASP A 146 8.28 -2.55 11.75
CA ASP A 146 7.41 -3.34 12.63
C ASP A 146 6.02 -3.56 12.07
N LEU A 147 5.54 -2.63 11.25
CA LEU A 147 4.20 -2.63 10.67
C LEU A 147 4.24 -2.13 9.23
N SER A 148 3.65 -2.89 8.32
CA SER A 148 3.38 -2.39 6.96
C SER A 148 1.96 -1.87 6.87
N TRP A 149 1.80 -0.65 6.33
CA TRP A 149 0.54 0.06 6.19
C TRP A 149 0.23 0.32 4.72
N ILE A 150 -0.95 -0.13 4.26
CA ILE A 150 -1.50 0.25 2.95
C ILE A 150 -2.52 1.34 3.16
N HIS A 151 -2.24 2.50 2.59
CA HIS A 151 -3.04 3.71 2.70
C HIS A 151 -3.92 3.93 1.48
N TYR A 152 -5.14 4.43 1.70
CA TYR A 152 -5.99 5.04 0.69
C TYR A 152 -6.31 4.11 -0.49
N THR A 153 -6.82 2.90 -0.21
CA THR A 153 -7.09 1.93 -1.28
C THR A 153 -8.55 1.53 -1.41
N HIS A 154 -9.02 1.34 -2.64
CA HIS A 154 -10.26 0.61 -2.96
C HIS A 154 -10.01 -0.89 -3.16
N LEU A 155 -8.75 -1.33 -3.23
CA LEU A 155 -8.36 -2.70 -3.59
C LEU A 155 -8.10 -3.57 -2.36
N ALA A 156 -8.85 -3.39 -1.26
CA ALA A 156 -8.64 -4.11 -0.02
C ALA A 156 -8.54 -5.63 -0.22
N HIS A 157 -9.46 -6.24 -0.97
CA HIS A 157 -9.44 -7.68 -1.24
C HIS A 157 -8.19 -8.17 -1.99
N TRP A 158 -7.58 -7.28 -2.80
CA TRP A 158 -6.36 -7.61 -3.51
C TRP A 158 -5.16 -7.71 -2.52
N TYR A 159 -5.03 -6.76 -1.60
CA TYR A 159 -3.98 -6.78 -0.57
C TYR A 159 -4.20 -7.89 0.48
N MET A 160 -5.46 -8.23 0.77
CA MET A 160 -5.79 -9.35 1.67
C MET A 160 -5.22 -10.70 1.18
N LYS A 161 -5.05 -10.89 -0.12
CA LYS A 161 -4.37 -12.07 -0.70
C LYS A 161 -2.91 -12.21 -0.25
N LEU A 162 -2.29 -11.12 0.19
CA LEU A 162 -0.92 -11.07 0.73
C LEU A 162 -0.87 -11.23 2.25
N GLY A 163 -2.03 -11.30 2.91
CA GLY A 163 -2.14 -11.37 4.36
C GLY A 163 -2.33 -10.02 5.06
N TYR A 164 -2.47 -8.92 4.31
CA TYR A 164 -2.90 -7.67 4.90
C TYR A 164 -4.32 -7.78 5.44
N ARG A 165 -4.58 -7.14 6.58
CA ARG A 165 -5.92 -7.12 7.18
C ARG A 165 -6.48 -5.69 7.19
N PRO A 166 -7.75 -5.49 6.84
CA PRO A 166 -8.39 -4.19 6.92
C PRO A 166 -8.55 -3.78 8.40
N VAL A 167 -8.21 -2.52 8.69
CA VAL A 167 -8.25 -1.98 10.07
C VAL A 167 -9.09 -0.73 10.20
N LEU A 168 -9.31 -0.01 9.10
CA LEU A 168 -10.04 1.24 9.11
C LEU A 168 -10.68 1.48 7.76
N ARG A 169 -11.87 2.05 7.76
CA ARG A 169 -12.56 2.53 6.55
C ARG A 169 -12.93 3.99 6.73
N TRP A 170 -12.89 4.72 5.64
CA TRP A 170 -13.22 6.15 5.65
C TRP A 170 -13.78 6.62 4.30
N ASN A 171 -14.39 7.78 4.30
CA ASN A 171 -14.79 8.53 3.11
C ASN A 171 -14.50 10.04 3.32
N SER A 172 -14.94 10.88 2.41
CA SER A 172 -14.75 12.35 2.53
C SER A 172 -15.36 12.96 3.78
N GLY A 173 -16.28 12.27 4.46
CA GLY A 173 -16.88 12.70 5.73
C GLY A 173 -16.07 12.28 6.97
N GLY A 174 -15.04 11.44 6.84
CA GLY A 174 -14.22 10.98 7.94
C GLY A 174 -14.16 9.45 8.09
N ILE A 175 -13.65 9.01 9.23
CA ILE A 175 -13.54 7.58 9.58
C ILE A 175 -14.93 7.00 9.82
N LEU A 176 -15.23 5.88 9.16
CA LEU A 176 -16.49 5.15 9.29
C LEU A 176 -16.41 4.20 10.49
N ARG A 177 -17.40 4.31 11.39
CA ARG A 177 -17.56 3.35 12.50
C ARG A 177 -18.02 2.00 11.94
N ASN A 178 -17.42 0.91 12.40
CA ASN A 178 -17.94 -0.43 12.12
C ASN A 178 -19.28 -0.60 12.86
N THR A 179 -20.36 -0.79 12.12
CA THR A 179 -21.73 -1.03 12.64
C THR A 179 -21.91 -2.41 13.28
N LYS A 180 -20.84 -3.13 13.67
CA LYS A 180 -20.88 -4.49 14.23
C LYS A 180 -20.53 -4.60 15.72
N GLU A 181 -20.47 -3.50 16.47
CA GLU A 181 -20.22 -3.55 17.94
C GLU A 181 -21.44 -3.15 18.80
N THR A 182 -22.66 -3.25 18.26
CA THR A 182 -23.88 -3.01 19.07
C THR A 182 -24.87 -4.15 18.96
N SER A 183 -24.48 -5.34 19.43
CA SER A 183 -25.45 -6.40 19.74
C SER A 183 -24.88 -7.39 20.75
N ASP A 184 -24.45 -6.89 21.91
CA ASP A 184 -24.31 -7.71 23.12
C ASP A 184 -24.29 -6.81 24.37
N SER A 185 -25.40 -6.15 24.64
CA SER A 185 -25.74 -5.65 25.98
C SER A 185 -27.22 -5.33 26.06
N SER A 186 -28.08 -6.38 26.01
CA SER A 186 -29.37 -6.35 26.67
C SER A 186 -29.97 -7.75 26.66
N SER A 187 -29.63 -8.49 27.69
CA SER A 187 -30.50 -9.52 28.26
C SER A 187 -30.03 -9.80 29.67
N GLU A 188 -30.56 -9.09 30.61
CA GLU A 188 -30.99 -9.54 31.92
C GLU A 188 -32.38 -8.98 32.18
#